data_ee86b46401a2169c8fc7836c938bedfa
#
_entry.id   ee86b46401a2169c8fc7836c938bedfa
#
_cell.length_a   1.000
_cell.length_b   1.000
_cell.length_c   1.000
_cell.angle_alpha   90.00
_cell.angle_beta   90.00
_cell.angle_gamma   90.00
#
_symmetry.space_group_name_H-M   'P 1'
#
loop_
_entity.id
_entity.type
_entity.pdbx_description
1 polymer ?
#
loop_
_entity_poly.entity_id
_entity_poly.type
_entity_poly.pdbx_seq_one_letter_code
_entity_poly.pdbx_strand_id
1 'polypeptide(L)' 'MMDETLKVLASQLGEEEQRMKDDMAQGRAEEYAQYMHACGVIRGFQVAQGLIASMMRNMEEDDE' A
#
# COMPACT_ATOMS: atom_id res chain seq x y z
N MET A 1 -6.95 8.85 20.82
CA MET A 1 -7.89 8.86 19.70
C MET A 1 -7.21 8.37 18.44
N MET A 2 -7.85 7.45 17.75
CA MET A 2 -7.30 6.93 16.50
C MET A 2 -7.27 8.00 15.44
N ASP A 3 -6.16 8.10 14.74
CA ASP A 3 -6.03 9.12 13.71
C ASP A 3 -6.73 8.69 12.43
N GLU A 4 -7.82 9.36 12.12
CA GLU A 4 -8.58 9.07 10.91
C GLU A 4 -7.74 9.33 9.65
N THR A 5 -6.78 10.27 9.73
CA THR A 5 -5.91 10.54 8.62
C THR A 5 -5.10 9.30 8.23
N LEU A 6 -4.57 8.58 9.22
CA LEU A 6 -3.82 7.37 8.95
C LEU A 6 -4.70 6.29 8.34
N LYS A 7 -5.95 6.18 8.81
CA LYS A 7 -6.88 5.22 8.25
C LYS A 7 -7.20 5.52 6.79
N VAL A 8 -7.43 6.80 6.49
CA VAL A 8 -7.71 7.21 5.11
C VAL A 8 -6.49 6.94 4.23
N LEU A 9 -5.30 7.27 4.71
CA LEU A 9 -4.08 7.03 3.95
C LEU A 9 -3.88 5.54 3.66
N ALA A 10 -4.08 4.71 4.67
CA ALA A 10 -3.95 3.26 4.50
C ALA A 10 -4.93 2.75 3.45
N SER A 11 -6.17 3.25 3.49
CA SER A 11 -7.19 2.86 2.51
C SER A 11 -6.82 3.28 1.10
N GLN A 12 -6.31 4.50 0.94
CA GLN A 12 -5.90 5.00 -0.36
C GLN A 12 -4.71 4.22 -0.92
N LEU A 13 -3.77 3.85 -0.06
CA LEU A 13 -2.63 3.04 -0.48
C LEU A 13 -3.09 1.66 -0.96
N GLY A 14 -4.07 1.08 -0.28
CA GLY A 14 -4.64 -0.19 -0.69
C GLY A 14 -5.32 -0.10 -2.05
N GLU A 15 -6.03 1.00 -2.30
CA GLU A 15 -6.68 1.22 -3.58
C GLU A 15 -5.65 1.36 -4.70
N GLU A 16 -4.57 2.09 -4.45
CA GLU A 16 -3.51 2.27 -5.44
C GLU A 16 -2.81 0.94 -5.74
N GLU A 17 -2.57 0.14 -4.71
CA GLU A 17 -1.99 -1.18 -4.89
C GLU A 17 -2.89 -2.04 -5.77
N GLN A 18 -4.19 -2.05 -5.50
CA GLN A 18 -5.13 -2.85 -6.26
C GLN A 18 -5.19 -2.38 -7.72
N ARG A 19 -5.14 -1.08 -7.94
CA ARG A 19 -5.15 -0.54 -9.29
C ARG A 19 -3.94 -1.01 -10.08
N MET A 20 -2.76 -1.01 -9.46
CA MET A 20 -1.55 -1.49 -10.10
C MET A 20 -1.65 -2.97 -10.44
N LYS A 21 -2.19 -3.76 -9.52
CA LYS A 21 -2.38 -5.19 -9.75
C LYS A 21 -3.34 -5.44 -10.91
N ASP A 22 -4.42 -4.68 -10.96
CA ASP A 22 -5.40 -4.82 -12.02
C ASP A 22 -4.80 -4.46 -13.37
N ASP A 23 -3.99 -3.40 -13.42
CA ASP A 23 -3.32 -3.01 -14.67
C ASP A 23 -2.38 -4.10 -15.16
N MET A 24 -1.65 -4.73 -14.24
CA MET A 24 -0.75 -5.83 -14.61
C MET A 24 -1.54 -7.03 -15.10
N ALA A 25 -2.66 -7.33 -14.45
CA ALA A 25 -3.50 -8.46 -14.84
C ALA A 25 -4.09 -8.26 -16.23
N GLN A 26 -4.28 -7.02 -16.66
CA GLN A 26 -4.78 -6.71 -18.00
C GLN A 26 -3.68 -6.67 -19.05
N GLY A 27 -2.45 -6.98 -18.68
CA GLY A 27 -1.35 -7.05 -19.63
C GLY A 27 -0.81 -5.70 -20.04
N ARG A 28 -0.92 -4.71 -19.18
CA ARG A 28 -0.46 -3.36 -19.51
C ARG A 28 1.04 -3.21 -19.48
N ALA A 29 1.73 -4.13 -18.81
CA ALA A 29 3.19 -4.15 -18.83
C ALA A 29 3.64 -4.87 -20.11
N GLU A 30 4.19 -4.13 -21.07
CA GLU A 30 4.58 -4.68 -22.36
C GLU A 30 6.00 -5.23 -22.37
N GLU A 31 6.83 -4.78 -21.44
CA GLU A 31 8.23 -5.18 -21.37
C GLU A 31 8.56 -5.69 -19.98
N TYR A 32 9.58 -6.54 -19.89
CA TYR A 32 10.00 -7.08 -18.62
C TYR A 32 10.38 -5.98 -17.62
N ALA A 33 11.06 -4.93 -18.11
CA ALA A 33 11.45 -3.82 -17.22
C ALA A 33 10.23 -3.13 -16.62
N GLN A 34 9.17 -2.95 -17.42
CA GLN A 34 7.93 -2.36 -16.93
C GLN A 34 7.27 -3.25 -15.89
N TYR A 35 7.28 -4.55 -16.14
CA TYR A 35 6.73 -5.52 -15.18
C TYR A 35 7.49 -5.45 -13.86
N MET A 36 8.82 -5.46 -13.90
CA MET A 36 9.63 -5.41 -12.69
C MET A 36 9.44 -4.09 -11.94
N HIS A 37 9.30 -2.98 -12.69
CA HIS A 37 9.02 -1.69 -12.08
C HIS A 37 7.69 -1.72 -11.33
N ALA A 38 6.66 -2.26 -11.96
CA ALA A 38 5.34 -2.36 -11.33
C ALA A 38 5.38 -3.23 -10.08
N CYS A 39 6.12 -4.35 -10.12
CA CYS A 39 6.30 -5.20 -8.95
C CYS A 39 6.94 -4.43 -7.79
N GLY A 40 7.95 -3.60 -8.10
CA GLY A 40 8.60 -2.77 -7.10
C GLY A 40 7.66 -1.75 -6.49
N VAL A 41 6.83 -1.11 -7.31
CA VAL A 41 5.85 -0.14 -6.83
C VAL A 41 4.83 -0.82 -5.92
N ILE A 42 4.33 -1.98 -6.32
CA ILE A 42 3.38 -2.75 -5.50
C ILE A 42 4.03 -3.13 -4.16
N ARG A 43 5.27 -3.59 -4.21
CA ARG A 43 5.99 -3.93 -2.98
C ARG A 43 6.14 -2.71 -2.07
N GLY A 44 6.43 -1.54 -2.66
CA GLY A 44 6.52 -0.29 -1.90
C GLY A 44 5.22 0.04 -1.20
N PHE A 45 4.09 -0.11 -1.88
CA PHE A 45 2.77 0.10 -1.27
C PHE A 45 2.55 -0.86 -0.10
N GLN A 46 2.94 -2.13 -0.28
CA GLN A 46 2.77 -3.12 0.78
C GLN A 46 3.61 -2.80 2.00
N VAL A 47 4.86 -2.38 1.80
CA VAL A 47 5.75 -1.98 2.89
C VAL A 47 5.16 -0.78 3.62
N ALA A 48 4.71 0.23 2.88
CA ALA A 48 4.13 1.44 3.47
C ALA A 48 2.89 1.11 4.31
N GLN A 49 2.01 0.25 3.79
CA GLN A 49 0.82 -0.16 4.52
C GLN A 49 1.19 -0.89 5.80
N GLY A 50 2.23 -1.72 5.76
CA GLY A 50 2.70 -2.42 6.95
C GLY A 50 3.22 -1.47 8.01
N LEU A 51 3.95 -0.42 7.58
CA LEU A 51 4.46 0.58 8.51
C LEU A 51 3.31 1.37 9.15
N ILE A 52 2.33 1.74 8.36
CA ILE A 52 1.17 2.46 8.89
C ILE A 52 0.41 1.60 9.89
N ALA A 53 0.20 0.33 9.56
CA ALA A 53 -0.48 -0.59 10.47
C ALA A 53 0.27 -0.73 11.78
N SER A 54 1.60 -0.79 11.72
CA SER A 54 2.42 -0.85 12.94
C SER A 54 2.27 0.41 13.77
N MET A 55 2.28 1.58 13.13
CA MET A 55 2.11 2.85 13.84
C MET A 55 0.76 2.91 14.53
N MET A 56 -0.30 2.49 13.84
CA MET A 56 -1.64 2.51 14.42
C MET A 56 -1.74 1.58 15.61
N ARG A 57 -1.12 0.41 15.52
CA ARG A 57 -1.09 -0.54 16.62
C ARG A 57 -0.35 0.00 17.83
N ASN A 58 0.79 0.65 17.58
CA ASN A 58 1.57 1.25 18.67
C ASN A 58 0.80 2.38 19.33
N MET A 59 0.07 3.17 18.58
CA MET A 59 -0.75 4.24 19.13
C MET A 59 -1.84 3.68 20.04
N GLU A 60 -2.46 2.57 19.67
CA GLU A 60 -3.47 1.94 20.52
C GLU A 60 -2.88 1.41 21.80
N GLU A 61 -1.68 0.83 21.75
CA GLU A 61 -1.00 0.32 22.92
C GLU A 61 -0.62 1.46 23.87
N ASP A 62 -0.22 2.60 23.32
CA ASP A 62 0.18 3.75 24.11
C ASP A 62 -0.99 4.40 24.82
N ASP A 63 -2.21 4.19 24.36
CA ASP A 63 -3.41 4.76 24.96
C ASP A 63 -3.77 4.10 26.28
N GLU A 64 -3.11 3.03 26.64
CA GLU A 64 -3.32 2.43 27.94
C GLU A 64 -2.53 3.18 29.04
#